data_bb0a4886a2a809360aba0c2af1893c64
#
_entry.id   bb0a4886a2a809360aba0c2af1893c64
#
_cell.length_a   1.000
_cell.length_b   1.000
_cell.length_c   1.000
_cell.angle_alpha   90.00
_cell.angle_beta   90.00
_cell.angle_gamma   90.00
#
_symmetry.space_group_name_H-M   'P 1'
#
loop_
_entity.id
_entity.type
_entity.pdbx_description
1 polymer ?
#
loop_
_entity_poly.entity_id
_entity_poly.type
_entity_poly.pdbx_seq_one_letter_code
_entity_poly.pdbx_strand_id
1 'polypeptide(L)'
;MKRETVIVLDFGGQYNQLIARRVRECNVYCEIYSYKTGIEKIKEIQPKGIIFTGGPNSVYLEDSPTYTKEIFELGIPILGICYGSQLMMHLLGGKVEKAPVREYGKIEVTVNQASKLFENVSEKTICWMSHNDYISQAAPGFEISAHTSDCPVAAAENVEKGLYATQFHPEVLHTQEGKKMLSNFVYNVCQCSGDWKMDSFVEESIKAIREKVGSGKVLCALSGGVDSSVAAVMLSKAVGNQLTCVFVDHGLLRKNEGDEVEAVFGPEGPYDLNFIRVNAQERFYDKLKGVEEPERKRKIIGEEFIRVFEEEAKKIGAVDFLVQGTIYPDVVESGVGGESTVIKSHHNVGGLPDYVDFKEIIEPLRNLFKDEVRQAGLELGIPEYLVFRQPFPGPGLGIRIIGEVTAEKVKMVQDADAIWREEIANAGIAREIGQYFAALTNMRSVGVMGDERTYDYAIALRAVTTTDFMTAESAQIPWEVIGKTTSRIVNEVKHINRVLYDCTGKPPATIEFE
;
A
#
# COMPACT_ATOMS: atom_id res chain seq x y z
N MET A 1 -1.56 -28.36 -0.38
CA MET A 1 -1.34 -28.35 -1.85
C MET A 1 -0.42 -27.19 -2.18
N LYS A 2 0.42 -27.26 -3.21
CA LYS A 2 1.22 -26.10 -3.66
C LYS A 2 0.22 -25.09 -4.24
N ARG A 3 0.26 -23.84 -3.74
CA ARG A 3 -0.67 -22.76 -4.16
C ARG A 3 -0.41 -22.39 -5.63
N GLU A 4 -1.47 -22.18 -6.40
CA GLU A 4 -1.34 -21.66 -7.76
C GLU A 4 -0.76 -20.25 -7.73
N THR A 5 0.35 -20.03 -8.43
CA THR A 5 1.10 -18.79 -8.38
C THR A 5 1.32 -18.23 -9.77
N VAL A 6 1.04 -16.95 -9.96
CA VAL A 6 1.52 -16.16 -11.10
C VAL A 6 2.68 -15.32 -10.62
N ILE A 7 3.75 -15.21 -11.41
CA ILE A 7 4.87 -14.36 -11.06
C ILE A 7 4.96 -13.15 -11.99
N VAL A 8 5.43 -12.04 -11.42
CA VAL A 8 5.76 -10.82 -12.15
C VAL A 8 7.27 -10.69 -12.18
N LEU A 9 7.86 -10.64 -13.38
CA LEU A 9 9.28 -10.28 -13.56
C LEU A 9 9.38 -8.78 -13.78
N ASP A 10 10.01 -8.10 -12.84
CA ASP A 10 10.15 -6.66 -12.83
C ASP A 10 11.39 -6.20 -13.60
N PHE A 11 11.16 -5.46 -14.69
CA PHE A 11 12.19 -4.83 -15.53
C PHE A 11 12.42 -3.35 -15.20
N GLY A 12 12.00 -2.90 -14.02
CA GLY A 12 12.15 -1.52 -13.55
C GLY A 12 10.96 -0.61 -13.89
N GLY A 13 9.81 -1.20 -14.17
CA GLY A 13 8.57 -0.48 -14.43
C GLY A 13 7.94 0.11 -13.17
N GLN A 14 7.22 1.22 -13.30
CA GLN A 14 6.56 1.89 -12.18
C GLN A 14 5.34 1.12 -11.64
N TYR A 15 4.76 0.20 -12.42
CA TYR A 15 3.49 -0.46 -12.11
C TYR A 15 3.62 -1.93 -11.71
N ASN A 16 4.81 -2.39 -11.31
CA ASN A 16 5.06 -3.78 -10.93
C ASN A 16 4.13 -4.27 -9.78
N GLN A 17 4.01 -3.48 -8.72
CA GLN A 17 3.11 -3.78 -7.59
C GLN A 17 1.64 -3.74 -8.01
N LEU A 18 1.28 -2.82 -8.92
CA LEU A 18 -0.08 -2.71 -9.40
C LEU A 18 -0.48 -3.94 -10.24
N ILE A 19 0.42 -4.46 -11.08
CA ILE A 19 0.21 -5.70 -11.84
C ILE A 19 -0.06 -6.87 -10.87
N ALA A 20 0.81 -7.06 -9.87
CA ALA A 20 0.65 -8.12 -8.89
C ALA A 20 -0.67 -7.99 -8.12
N ARG A 21 -1.05 -6.78 -7.71
CA ARG A 21 -2.31 -6.49 -7.04
C ARG A 21 -3.51 -6.85 -7.92
N ARG A 22 -3.48 -6.51 -9.23
CA ARG A 22 -4.56 -6.86 -10.17
C ARG A 22 -4.73 -8.38 -10.34
N VAL A 23 -3.64 -9.12 -10.35
CA VAL A 23 -3.68 -10.60 -10.36
C VAL A 23 -4.31 -11.12 -9.06
N ARG A 24 -3.93 -10.57 -7.90
CA ARG A 24 -4.51 -10.93 -6.60
C ARG A 24 -6.02 -10.62 -6.51
N GLU A 25 -6.46 -9.53 -7.11
CA GLU A 25 -7.89 -9.19 -7.24
C GLU A 25 -8.68 -10.23 -8.07
N CYS A 26 -7.99 -11.07 -8.85
CA CYS A 26 -8.55 -12.25 -9.51
C CYS A 26 -8.49 -13.50 -8.65
N ASN A 27 -8.29 -13.40 -7.34
CA ASN A 27 -8.14 -14.53 -6.41
C ASN A 27 -7.00 -15.50 -6.79
N VAL A 28 -5.91 -15.00 -7.37
CA VAL A 28 -4.73 -15.78 -7.70
C VAL A 28 -3.51 -15.20 -7.01
N TYR A 29 -2.76 -16.06 -6.33
CA TYR A 29 -1.55 -15.63 -5.63
C TYR A 29 -0.50 -15.11 -6.63
N CYS A 30 0.15 -14.00 -6.31
CA CYS A 30 1.11 -13.37 -7.19
C CYS A 30 2.31 -12.83 -6.41
N GLU A 31 3.51 -13.06 -6.91
CA GLU A 31 4.76 -12.56 -6.36
C GLU A 31 5.56 -11.80 -7.42
N ILE A 32 6.34 -10.81 -6.96
CA ILE A 32 7.22 -10.01 -7.81
C ILE A 32 8.66 -10.48 -7.62
N TYR A 33 9.33 -10.73 -8.73
CA TYR A 33 10.74 -11.08 -8.79
C TYR A 33 11.49 -10.11 -9.70
N SER A 34 12.74 -9.80 -9.35
CA SER A 34 13.61 -9.02 -10.23
C SER A 34 13.89 -9.78 -11.53
N TYR A 35 14.05 -9.08 -12.65
CA TYR A 35 14.54 -9.65 -13.91
C TYR A 35 15.90 -10.36 -13.78
N LYS A 36 16.64 -10.10 -12.69
CA LYS A 36 17.91 -10.78 -12.39
C LYS A 36 17.73 -12.17 -11.77
N THR A 37 16.51 -12.56 -11.44
CA THR A 37 16.22 -13.88 -10.87
C THR A 37 16.56 -14.96 -11.88
N GLY A 38 17.39 -15.91 -11.51
CA GLY A 38 17.83 -16.99 -12.40
C GLY A 38 16.68 -17.91 -12.82
N ILE A 39 16.77 -18.45 -14.04
CA ILE A 39 15.72 -19.30 -14.62
C ILE A 39 15.46 -20.57 -13.80
N GLU A 40 16.47 -21.09 -13.11
CA GLU A 40 16.33 -22.27 -12.25
C GLU A 40 15.36 -21.99 -11.08
N LYS A 41 15.37 -20.77 -10.56
CA LYS A 41 14.40 -20.37 -9.52
C LYS A 41 12.98 -20.35 -10.07
N ILE A 42 12.80 -19.88 -11.31
CA ILE A 42 11.48 -19.91 -11.98
C ILE A 42 11.00 -21.36 -12.18
N LYS A 43 11.89 -22.27 -12.58
CA LYS A 43 11.60 -23.69 -12.71
C LYS A 43 11.22 -24.32 -11.36
N GLU A 44 11.86 -23.92 -10.27
CA GLU A 44 11.55 -24.38 -8.91
C GLU A 44 10.15 -23.93 -8.45
N ILE A 45 9.82 -22.66 -8.71
CA ILE A 45 8.51 -22.08 -8.36
C ILE A 45 7.40 -22.78 -9.13
N GLN A 46 7.61 -23.13 -10.40
CA GLN A 46 6.61 -23.73 -11.30
C GLN A 46 5.34 -22.86 -11.38
N PRO A 47 5.44 -21.57 -11.76
CA PRO A 47 4.29 -20.70 -11.80
C PRO A 47 3.30 -21.13 -12.87
N LYS A 48 2.01 -20.81 -12.68
CA LYS A 48 0.94 -21.00 -13.67
C LYS A 48 1.02 -20.01 -14.82
N GLY A 49 1.63 -18.85 -14.58
CA GLY A 49 1.84 -17.81 -15.57
C GLY A 49 2.93 -16.84 -15.15
N ILE A 50 3.47 -16.12 -16.12
CA ILE A 50 4.51 -15.12 -15.92
C ILE A 50 4.06 -13.81 -16.56
N ILE A 51 4.27 -12.67 -15.88
CA ILE A 51 4.01 -11.35 -16.45
C ILE A 51 5.33 -10.56 -16.48
N PHE A 52 5.73 -10.07 -17.63
CA PHE A 52 6.85 -9.15 -17.80
C PHE A 52 6.35 -7.73 -17.69
N THR A 53 6.93 -6.93 -16.79
CA THR A 53 6.51 -5.55 -16.58
C THR A 53 6.95 -4.60 -17.68
N GLY A 54 6.47 -3.36 -17.62
CA GLY A 54 7.09 -2.23 -18.29
C GLY A 54 8.51 -1.98 -17.79
N GLY A 55 9.21 -1.05 -18.42
CA GLY A 55 10.56 -0.63 -18.04
C GLY A 55 10.93 0.71 -18.66
N PRO A 56 11.94 1.42 -18.10
CA PRO A 56 12.30 2.77 -18.54
C PRO A 56 13.18 2.81 -19.79
N ASN A 57 13.73 1.68 -20.22
CA ASN A 57 14.76 1.61 -21.28
C ASN A 57 14.21 1.14 -22.62
N SER A 58 15.01 1.29 -23.69
CA SER A 58 14.77 0.69 -24.99
C SER A 58 15.43 -0.68 -25.08
N VAL A 59 14.70 -1.71 -25.54
CA VAL A 59 15.17 -3.12 -25.53
C VAL A 59 16.41 -3.40 -26.38
N TYR A 60 16.78 -2.51 -27.29
CA TYR A 60 17.94 -2.62 -28.18
C TYR A 60 19.20 -1.94 -27.65
N LEU A 61 19.17 -1.34 -26.45
CA LEU A 61 20.36 -0.76 -25.79
C LEU A 61 21.11 -1.84 -24.99
N GLU A 62 22.45 -1.78 -25.02
CA GLU A 62 23.30 -2.80 -24.38
C GLU A 62 23.07 -2.95 -22.86
N ASP A 63 22.81 -1.84 -22.18
CA ASP A 63 22.60 -1.82 -20.71
C ASP A 63 21.14 -2.05 -20.31
N SER A 64 20.26 -2.39 -21.24
CA SER A 64 18.85 -2.57 -20.94
C SER A 64 18.57 -3.87 -20.20
N PRO A 65 17.63 -3.87 -19.24
CA PRO A 65 17.20 -5.09 -18.58
C PRO A 65 16.75 -6.15 -19.59
N THR A 66 17.33 -7.34 -19.51
CA THR A 66 17.01 -8.44 -20.43
C THR A 66 16.83 -9.75 -19.68
N TYR A 67 16.35 -10.77 -20.38
CA TYR A 67 16.20 -12.11 -19.83
C TYR A 67 16.62 -13.18 -20.85
N THR A 68 16.79 -14.43 -20.39
CA THR A 68 17.15 -15.54 -21.28
C THR A 68 15.96 -15.99 -22.14
N LYS A 69 16.23 -16.33 -23.42
CA LYS A 69 15.22 -16.87 -24.33
C LYS A 69 14.60 -18.20 -23.87
N GLU A 70 15.34 -18.95 -23.05
CA GLU A 70 14.89 -20.23 -22.50
C GLU A 70 13.56 -20.12 -21.76
N ILE A 71 13.22 -18.95 -21.21
CA ILE A 71 11.97 -18.72 -20.50
C ILE A 71 10.73 -18.95 -21.38
N PHE A 72 10.83 -18.66 -22.69
CA PHE A 72 9.74 -18.85 -23.65
C PHE A 72 9.56 -20.32 -24.09
N GLU A 73 10.47 -21.19 -23.67
CA GLU A 73 10.46 -22.62 -23.97
C GLU A 73 10.00 -23.47 -22.78
N LEU A 74 9.73 -22.84 -21.63
CA LEU A 74 9.28 -23.54 -20.41
C LEU A 74 7.84 -24.07 -20.50
N GLY A 75 7.08 -23.68 -21.53
CA GLY A 75 5.67 -24.06 -21.65
C GLY A 75 4.76 -23.37 -20.63
N ILE A 76 5.23 -22.32 -19.99
CA ILE A 76 4.47 -21.50 -19.05
C ILE A 76 3.91 -20.30 -19.81
N PRO A 77 2.61 -19.98 -19.69
CA PRO A 77 2.04 -18.79 -20.32
C PRO A 77 2.74 -17.50 -19.88
N ILE A 78 3.04 -16.61 -20.84
CA ILE A 78 3.71 -15.33 -20.56
C ILE A 78 2.94 -14.17 -21.16
N LEU A 79 2.67 -13.13 -20.36
CA LEU A 79 2.14 -11.84 -20.80
C LEU A 79 3.24 -10.78 -20.68
N GLY A 80 3.65 -10.19 -21.81
CA GLY A 80 4.52 -9.00 -21.82
C GLY A 80 3.68 -7.73 -21.83
N ILE A 81 4.01 -6.77 -20.97
CA ILE A 81 3.36 -5.45 -20.89
C ILE A 81 4.37 -4.37 -21.23
N CYS A 82 4.07 -3.50 -22.19
CA CYS A 82 4.88 -2.37 -22.63
C CYS A 82 6.34 -2.79 -22.93
N TYR A 83 7.32 -2.44 -22.10
CA TYR A 83 8.70 -2.91 -22.26
C TYR A 83 8.79 -4.44 -22.34
N GLY A 84 8.07 -5.15 -21.48
CA GLY A 84 8.05 -6.63 -21.48
C GLY A 84 7.54 -7.22 -22.79
N SER A 85 6.58 -6.57 -23.46
CA SER A 85 6.10 -6.96 -24.77
C SER A 85 7.15 -6.73 -25.86
N GLN A 86 7.82 -5.58 -25.80
CA GLN A 86 8.90 -5.24 -26.71
C GLN A 86 10.10 -6.19 -26.55
N LEU A 87 10.47 -6.51 -25.30
CA LEU A 87 11.54 -7.46 -25.00
C LEU A 87 11.22 -8.86 -25.57
N MET A 88 9.99 -9.35 -25.37
CA MET A 88 9.54 -10.62 -25.93
C MET A 88 9.67 -10.63 -27.45
N MET A 89 9.17 -9.60 -28.14
CA MET A 89 9.26 -9.50 -29.60
C MET A 89 10.69 -9.42 -30.07
N HIS A 90 11.52 -8.58 -29.43
CA HIS A 90 12.94 -8.43 -29.77
C HIS A 90 13.72 -9.75 -29.65
N LEU A 91 13.52 -10.46 -28.54
CA LEU A 91 14.20 -11.73 -28.31
C LEU A 91 13.76 -12.84 -29.27
N LEU A 92 12.50 -12.82 -29.72
CA LEU A 92 11.93 -13.85 -30.59
C LEU A 92 12.03 -13.51 -32.09
N GLY A 93 12.71 -12.42 -32.48
CA GLY A 93 13.01 -12.06 -33.87
C GLY A 93 12.01 -11.10 -34.49
N GLY A 94 11.18 -10.45 -33.72
CA GLY A 94 10.40 -9.28 -34.15
C GLY A 94 11.26 -8.01 -34.18
N LYS A 95 10.65 -6.87 -34.53
CA LYS A 95 11.34 -5.61 -34.68
C LYS A 95 10.73 -4.54 -33.77
N VAL A 96 11.57 -3.92 -32.96
CA VAL A 96 11.22 -2.81 -32.09
C VAL A 96 12.02 -1.60 -32.49
N GLU A 97 11.35 -0.48 -32.71
CA GLU A 97 11.92 0.76 -33.21
C GLU A 97 11.35 1.96 -32.45
N LYS A 98 12.04 3.09 -32.59
CA LYS A 98 11.51 4.36 -32.08
C LYS A 98 10.26 4.74 -32.86
N ALA A 99 9.17 5.01 -32.14
CA ALA A 99 7.91 5.37 -32.76
C ALA A 99 7.99 6.71 -33.50
N PRO A 100 7.49 6.80 -34.75
CA PRO A 100 7.41 8.06 -35.48
C PRO A 100 6.46 9.05 -34.80
N VAL A 101 5.39 8.54 -34.19
CA VAL A 101 4.45 9.28 -33.33
C VAL A 101 4.44 8.61 -31.99
N ARG A 102 4.67 9.37 -30.90
CA ARG A 102 4.63 8.87 -29.55
C ARG A 102 3.17 8.80 -29.07
N GLU A 103 2.82 7.76 -28.37
CA GLU A 103 1.50 7.63 -27.76
C GLU A 103 1.61 7.74 -26.23
N TYR A 104 0.99 8.78 -25.68
CA TYR A 104 0.89 9.00 -24.25
C TYR A 104 -0.56 9.33 -23.87
N GLY A 105 -1.07 8.62 -22.86
CA GLY A 105 -2.39 8.86 -22.32
C GLY A 105 -3.44 7.86 -22.80
N LYS A 106 -4.69 8.32 -22.84
CA LYS A 106 -5.85 7.51 -23.22
C LYS A 106 -5.99 7.44 -24.74
N ILE A 107 -5.77 6.26 -25.30
CA ILE A 107 -5.83 6.00 -26.75
C ILE A 107 -6.90 4.94 -27.02
N GLU A 108 -7.69 5.13 -28.09
CA GLU A 108 -8.63 4.11 -28.57
C GLU A 108 -7.84 2.98 -29.26
N VAL A 109 -8.04 1.77 -28.78
CA VAL A 109 -7.42 0.54 -29.29
C VAL A 109 -8.51 -0.35 -29.88
N THR A 110 -8.28 -0.85 -31.10
CA THR A 110 -9.14 -1.88 -31.71
C THR A 110 -8.57 -3.25 -31.42
N VAL A 111 -9.37 -4.12 -30.80
CA VAL A 111 -8.96 -5.47 -30.38
C VAL A 111 -9.68 -6.56 -31.19
N ASN A 112 -9.00 -7.68 -31.40
CA ASN A 112 -9.58 -8.89 -31.96
C ASN A 112 -10.22 -9.72 -30.83
N GLN A 113 -11.54 -9.74 -30.76
CA GLN A 113 -12.31 -10.45 -29.74
C GLN A 113 -12.17 -11.99 -29.79
N ALA A 114 -11.59 -12.56 -30.87
CA ALA A 114 -11.27 -13.97 -30.96
C ALA A 114 -10.05 -14.36 -30.09
N SER A 115 -9.23 -13.40 -29.70
CA SER A 115 -8.13 -13.61 -28.75
C SER A 115 -8.66 -13.96 -27.36
N LYS A 116 -8.06 -14.96 -26.73
CA LYS A 116 -8.39 -15.31 -25.33
C LYS A 116 -8.16 -14.15 -24.37
N LEU A 117 -7.19 -13.27 -24.65
CA LEU A 117 -6.90 -12.10 -23.83
C LEU A 117 -8.03 -11.05 -23.90
N PHE A 118 -8.71 -10.95 -25.04
CA PHE A 118 -9.76 -9.96 -25.31
C PHE A 118 -11.18 -10.54 -25.31
N GLU A 119 -11.35 -11.75 -24.79
CA GLU A 119 -12.68 -12.34 -24.64
C GLU A 119 -13.60 -11.44 -23.82
N ASN A 120 -14.78 -11.13 -24.36
CA ASN A 120 -15.77 -10.21 -23.76
C ASN A 120 -15.26 -8.76 -23.53
N VAL A 121 -14.16 -8.36 -24.15
CA VAL A 121 -13.70 -6.97 -24.23
C VAL A 121 -14.38 -6.31 -25.44
N SER A 122 -14.73 -5.03 -25.32
CA SER A 122 -15.30 -4.25 -26.43
C SER A 122 -14.31 -4.18 -27.59
N GLU A 123 -14.78 -4.34 -28.84
CA GLU A 123 -13.93 -4.28 -30.04
C GLU A 123 -13.09 -3.00 -30.09
N LYS A 124 -13.67 -1.88 -29.65
CA LYS A 124 -13.00 -0.61 -29.44
C LYS A 124 -13.03 -0.26 -27.97
N THR A 125 -11.89 -0.06 -27.37
CA THR A 125 -11.75 0.25 -25.94
C THR A 125 -10.65 1.28 -25.72
N ILE A 126 -10.74 2.03 -24.62
CA ILE A 126 -9.72 3.02 -24.27
C ILE A 126 -8.65 2.34 -23.42
N CYS A 127 -7.39 2.42 -23.87
CA CYS A 127 -6.23 1.91 -23.15
C CYS A 127 -5.24 3.03 -22.84
N TRP A 128 -4.45 2.83 -21.78
CA TRP A 128 -3.38 3.74 -21.42
C TRP A 128 -2.09 3.36 -22.14
N MET A 129 -1.63 4.26 -23.00
CA MET A 129 -0.35 4.16 -23.68
C MET A 129 0.70 5.03 -22.97
N SER A 130 1.93 4.55 -22.90
CA SER A 130 3.07 5.29 -22.34
C SER A 130 4.37 4.75 -22.92
N HIS A 131 4.65 5.05 -24.20
CA HIS A 131 5.82 4.52 -24.89
C HIS A 131 6.46 5.47 -25.89
N ASN A 132 7.80 5.39 -25.99
CA ASN A 132 8.60 6.02 -27.03
C ASN A 132 8.92 5.07 -28.19
N ASP A 133 9.08 3.79 -27.86
CA ASP A 133 9.37 2.72 -28.79
C ASP A 133 8.11 1.89 -29.03
N TYR A 134 8.00 1.28 -30.18
CA TYR A 134 6.87 0.45 -30.58
C TYR A 134 7.33 -0.82 -31.31
N ILE A 135 6.49 -1.82 -31.31
CA ILE A 135 6.71 -3.04 -32.09
C ILE A 135 6.29 -2.73 -33.53
N SER A 136 7.26 -2.56 -34.44
CA SER A 136 7.00 -2.31 -35.84
C SER A 136 6.71 -3.59 -36.64
N GLN A 137 7.20 -4.74 -36.15
CA GLN A 137 6.95 -6.05 -36.71
C GLN A 137 6.88 -7.10 -35.62
N ALA A 138 5.77 -7.84 -35.57
CA ALA A 138 5.61 -8.97 -34.67
C ALA A 138 6.63 -10.07 -34.95
N ALA A 139 7.03 -10.80 -33.93
CA ALA A 139 7.93 -11.94 -34.05
C ALA A 139 7.29 -13.08 -34.90
N PRO A 140 8.09 -13.92 -35.57
CA PRO A 140 7.58 -15.06 -36.31
C PRO A 140 6.66 -15.96 -35.45
N GLY A 141 5.50 -16.31 -36.00
CA GLY A 141 4.49 -17.14 -35.32
C GLY A 141 3.56 -16.36 -34.37
N PHE A 142 3.68 -15.03 -34.33
CA PHE A 142 2.72 -14.18 -33.63
C PHE A 142 1.66 -13.63 -34.56
N GLU A 143 0.42 -13.59 -34.11
CA GLU A 143 -0.69 -12.91 -34.76
C GLU A 143 -0.98 -11.58 -34.04
N ILE A 144 -1.29 -10.53 -34.78
CA ILE A 144 -1.64 -9.22 -34.21
C ILE A 144 -3.05 -9.31 -33.71
N SER A 145 -3.23 -9.05 -32.41
CA SER A 145 -4.52 -9.12 -31.71
C SER A 145 -5.09 -7.74 -31.32
N ALA A 146 -4.30 -6.66 -31.44
CA ALA A 146 -4.81 -5.29 -31.31
C ALA A 146 -3.91 -4.28 -32.04
N HIS A 147 -4.50 -3.13 -32.46
CA HIS A 147 -3.80 -2.03 -33.09
C HIS A 147 -4.45 -0.67 -32.77
N THR A 148 -3.68 0.40 -32.95
CA THR A 148 -4.17 1.78 -33.01
C THR A 148 -3.93 2.37 -34.41
N SER A 149 -4.24 3.65 -34.62
CA SER A 149 -3.86 4.36 -35.86
C SER A 149 -2.35 4.47 -36.04
N ASP A 150 -1.59 4.58 -34.96
CA ASP A 150 -0.16 4.88 -34.96
C ASP A 150 0.72 3.72 -34.48
N CYS A 151 0.11 2.74 -33.77
CA CYS A 151 0.76 1.53 -33.28
C CYS A 151 0.17 0.29 -33.96
N PRO A 152 0.82 -0.26 -35.00
CA PRO A 152 0.30 -1.39 -35.78
C PRO A 152 0.25 -2.69 -34.95
N VAL A 153 1.08 -2.82 -33.91
CA VAL A 153 1.14 -3.96 -33.01
C VAL A 153 0.93 -3.46 -31.59
N ALA A 154 -0.30 -3.06 -31.27
CA ALA A 154 -0.68 -2.70 -29.90
C ALA A 154 -0.85 -3.94 -29.01
N ALA A 155 -1.18 -5.10 -29.59
CA ALA A 155 -1.08 -6.41 -28.96
C ALA A 155 -0.82 -7.50 -30.01
N ALA A 156 -0.16 -8.57 -29.58
CA ALA A 156 0.09 -9.74 -30.41
C ALA A 156 0.12 -11.01 -29.54
N GLU A 157 -0.16 -12.17 -30.16
CA GLU A 157 -0.19 -13.43 -29.44
C GLU A 157 0.37 -14.60 -30.27
N ASN A 158 0.98 -15.55 -29.57
CA ASN A 158 1.30 -16.86 -30.08
C ASN A 158 0.58 -17.88 -29.20
N VAL A 159 -0.60 -18.29 -29.64
CA VAL A 159 -1.50 -19.15 -28.85
C VAL A 159 -0.89 -20.53 -28.58
N GLU A 160 -0.15 -21.08 -29.55
CA GLU A 160 0.49 -22.41 -29.41
C GLU A 160 1.52 -22.42 -28.29
N LYS A 161 2.27 -21.32 -28.14
CA LYS A 161 3.29 -21.16 -27.09
C LYS A 161 2.76 -20.52 -25.82
N GLY A 162 1.52 -20.05 -25.79
CA GLY A 162 0.95 -19.34 -24.64
C GLY A 162 1.59 -17.97 -24.40
N LEU A 163 2.07 -17.28 -25.47
CA LEU A 163 2.75 -16.01 -25.38
C LEU A 163 1.82 -14.87 -25.82
N TYR A 164 1.68 -13.86 -24.97
CA TYR A 164 0.82 -12.69 -25.18
C TYR A 164 1.60 -11.40 -24.92
N ALA A 165 1.34 -10.38 -25.69
CA ALA A 165 2.04 -9.11 -25.63
C ALA A 165 1.05 -7.95 -25.76
N THR A 166 1.14 -6.93 -24.89
CA THR A 166 0.40 -5.67 -24.98
C THR A 166 1.36 -4.49 -24.88
N GLN A 167 1.24 -3.53 -25.79
CA GLN A 167 2.01 -2.29 -25.73
C GLN A 167 1.44 -1.34 -24.68
N PHE A 168 0.15 -1.38 -24.44
CA PHE A 168 -0.57 -0.61 -23.43
C PHE A 168 -0.53 -1.30 -22.07
N HIS A 169 -0.93 -0.55 -21.04
CA HIS A 169 -0.95 -0.96 -19.64
C HIS A 169 -2.35 -1.40 -19.19
N PRO A 170 -2.66 -2.71 -19.15
CA PRO A 170 -3.97 -3.19 -18.68
C PRO A 170 -4.16 -3.04 -17.16
N GLU A 171 -3.07 -2.89 -16.41
CA GLU A 171 -3.09 -2.80 -14.94
C GLU A 171 -3.61 -1.46 -14.41
N VAL A 172 -3.48 -0.37 -15.18
CA VAL A 172 -3.87 0.96 -14.72
C VAL A 172 -5.36 1.25 -14.93
N LEU A 173 -5.93 2.08 -14.05
CA LEU A 173 -7.37 2.43 -14.10
C LEU A 173 -7.81 3.14 -15.39
N HIS A 174 -6.88 3.79 -16.09
CA HIS A 174 -7.16 4.50 -17.34
C HIS A 174 -7.41 3.55 -18.52
N THR A 175 -7.03 2.28 -18.41
CA THR A 175 -7.43 1.22 -19.32
C THR A 175 -8.78 0.68 -18.87
N GLN A 176 -9.85 1.06 -19.58
CA GLN A 176 -11.24 0.86 -19.14
C GLN A 176 -11.59 -0.60 -18.84
N GLU A 177 -11.13 -1.54 -19.65
CA GLU A 177 -11.41 -2.97 -19.50
C GLU A 177 -10.17 -3.79 -19.10
N GLY A 178 -9.12 -3.12 -18.58
CA GLY A 178 -7.85 -3.74 -18.25
C GLY A 178 -7.95 -4.87 -17.21
N LYS A 179 -8.81 -4.72 -16.21
CA LYS A 179 -9.10 -5.77 -15.24
C LYS A 179 -9.65 -7.04 -15.90
N LYS A 180 -10.52 -6.90 -16.92
CA LYS A 180 -11.07 -8.03 -17.68
C LYS A 180 -9.97 -8.72 -18.48
N MET A 181 -9.08 -7.95 -19.11
CA MET A 181 -7.94 -8.48 -19.88
C MET A 181 -7.00 -9.29 -18.98
N LEU A 182 -6.64 -8.79 -17.82
CA LEU A 182 -5.82 -9.52 -16.85
C LEU A 182 -6.53 -10.75 -16.28
N SER A 183 -7.83 -10.65 -16.00
CA SER A 183 -8.65 -11.81 -15.61
C SER A 183 -8.65 -12.88 -16.71
N ASN A 184 -8.79 -12.50 -17.97
CA ASN A 184 -8.72 -13.42 -19.10
C ASN A 184 -7.34 -14.10 -19.18
N PHE A 185 -6.25 -13.36 -18.99
CA PHE A 185 -4.92 -13.98 -18.95
C PHE A 185 -4.83 -15.01 -17.81
N VAL A 186 -5.26 -14.67 -16.62
CA VAL A 186 -5.15 -15.52 -15.43
C VAL A 186 -6.03 -16.77 -15.56
N TYR A 187 -7.29 -16.62 -16.01
CA TYR A 187 -8.26 -17.72 -16.05
C TYR A 187 -8.27 -18.47 -17.38
N ASN A 188 -8.32 -17.76 -18.52
CA ASN A 188 -8.50 -18.39 -19.82
C ASN A 188 -7.18 -18.87 -20.41
N VAL A 189 -6.06 -18.20 -20.10
CA VAL A 189 -4.73 -18.55 -20.60
C VAL A 189 -3.95 -19.39 -19.60
N CYS A 190 -3.77 -18.92 -18.35
CA CYS A 190 -3.04 -19.63 -17.30
C CYS A 190 -3.84 -20.76 -16.65
N GLN A 191 -5.17 -20.80 -16.85
CA GLN A 191 -6.08 -21.78 -16.28
C GLN A 191 -5.98 -21.90 -14.75
N CYS A 192 -5.86 -20.76 -14.07
CA CYS A 192 -5.89 -20.70 -12.61
C CYS A 192 -7.31 -20.96 -12.11
N SER A 193 -7.43 -21.58 -10.92
CA SER A 193 -8.73 -21.91 -10.31
C SER A 193 -9.29 -20.79 -9.42
N GLY A 194 -8.44 -19.81 -9.02
CA GLY A 194 -8.82 -18.76 -8.08
C GLY A 194 -8.83 -19.25 -6.63
N ASP A 195 -7.76 -19.90 -6.20
CA ASP A 195 -7.60 -20.51 -4.88
C ASP A 195 -7.08 -19.55 -3.79
N TRP A 196 -6.72 -18.32 -4.16
CA TRP A 196 -6.27 -17.29 -3.24
C TRP A 196 -7.46 -16.61 -2.56
N LYS A 197 -7.85 -17.09 -1.36
CA LYS A 197 -8.96 -16.59 -0.57
C LYS A 197 -8.51 -16.21 0.83
N MET A 198 -9.03 -15.10 1.38
CA MET A 198 -8.59 -14.58 2.67
C MET A 198 -9.04 -15.43 3.85
N ASP A 199 -10.20 -16.06 3.80
CA ASP A 199 -10.65 -17.04 4.81
C ASP A 199 -9.62 -18.17 4.98
N SER A 200 -9.27 -18.82 3.89
CA SER A 200 -8.29 -19.91 3.87
C SER A 200 -6.90 -19.44 4.30
N PHE A 201 -6.49 -18.25 3.85
CA PHE A 201 -5.22 -17.66 4.28
C PHE A 201 -5.18 -17.44 5.79
N VAL A 202 -6.24 -16.89 6.38
CA VAL A 202 -6.33 -16.63 7.82
C VAL A 202 -6.23 -17.93 8.62
N GLU A 203 -6.98 -18.97 8.22
CA GLU A 203 -6.95 -20.28 8.87
C GLU A 203 -5.57 -20.93 8.81
N GLU A 204 -4.95 -20.97 7.62
CA GLU A 204 -3.61 -21.51 7.42
C GLU A 204 -2.55 -20.72 8.23
N SER A 205 -2.65 -19.40 8.25
CA SER A 205 -1.73 -18.54 8.99
C SER A 205 -1.84 -18.76 10.49
N ILE A 206 -3.04 -18.83 11.05
CA ILE A 206 -3.26 -19.13 12.47
C ILE A 206 -2.66 -20.49 12.85
N LYS A 207 -2.86 -21.53 12.01
CA LYS A 207 -2.29 -22.85 12.22
C LYS A 207 -0.76 -22.80 12.20
N ALA A 208 -0.17 -22.19 11.18
CA ALA A 208 1.28 -22.07 11.04
C ALA A 208 1.94 -21.30 12.20
N ILE A 209 1.30 -20.20 12.64
CA ILE A 209 1.75 -19.42 13.80
C ILE A 209 1.71 -20.29 15.06
N ARG A 210 0.64 -21.01 15.29
CA ARG A 210 0.49 -21.90 16.46
C ARG A 210 1.58 -22.97 16.51
N GLU A 211 1.85 -23.61 15.37
CA GLU A 211 2.88 -24.63 15.25
C GLU A 211 4.28 -24.03 15.49
N LYS A 212 4.55 -22.83 14.95
CA LYS A 212 5.82 -22.13 15.08
C LYS A 212 6.09 -21.66 16.50
N VAL A 213 5.10 -21.08 17.16
CA VAL A 213 5.24 -20.51 18.52
C VAL A 213 5.30 -21.61 19.58
N GLY A 214 4.51 -22.68 19.42
CA GLY A 214 4.43 -23.74 20.42
C GLY A 214 4.04 -23.17 21.80
N SER A 215 4.93 -23.34 22.80
CA SER A 215 4.75 -22.80 24.17
C SER A 215 5.48 -21.47 24.39
N GLY A 216 6.04 -20.85 23.33
CA GLY A 216 6.82 -19.62 23.41
C GLY A 216 5.98 -18.37 23.73
N LYS A 217 6.64 -17.34 24.24
CA LYS A 217 6.05 -16.04 24.51
C LYS A 217 6.23 -15.11 23.32
N VAL A 218 5.18 -14.35 23.00
CA VAL A 218 5.14 -13.45 21.84
C VAL A 218 4.90 -12.02 22.31
N LEU A 219 5.69 -11.08 21.77
CA LEU A 219 5.56 -9.65 22.02
C LEU A 219 5.15 -8.93 20.73
N CYS A 220 4.17 -8.05 20.82
CA CYS A 220 3.67 -7.24 19.71
C CYS A 220 3.66 -5.76 20.08
N ALA A 221 4.26 -4.91 19.25
CA ALA A 221 4.05 -3.47 19.31
C ALA A 221 2.74 -3.12 18.60
N LEU A 222 1.73 -2.72 19.36
CA LEU A 222 0.43 -2.33 18.84
C LEU A 222 0.41 -0.82 18.62
N SER A 223 0.39 -0.38 17.37
CA SER A 223 0.36 1.06 17.04
C SER A 223 -1.06 1.66 16.94
N GLY A 224 -2.10 0.81 17.03
CA GLY A 224 -3.48 1.22 16.72
C GLY A 224 -3.79 1.31 15.23
N GLY A 225 -2.80 1.14 14.35
CA GLY A 225 -3.00 1.05 12.90
C GLY A 225 -3.64 -0.29 12.49
N VAL A 226 -4.16 -0.33 11.25
CA VAL A 226 -4.86 -1.53 10.73
C VAL A 226 -3.94 -2.76 10.74
N ASP A 227 -2.69 -2.62 10.27
CA ASP A 227 -1.78 -3.76 10.11
C ASP A 227 -1.41 -4.38 11.46
N SER A 228 -1.00 -3.56 12.43
CA SER A 228 -0.69 -4.04 13.79
C SER A 228 -1.91 -4.65 14.47
N SER A 229 -3.12 -4.11 14.24
CA SER A 229 -4.36 -4.64 14.78
C SER A 229 -4.70 -6.01 14.20
N VAL A 230 -4.61 -6.17 12.87
CA VAL A 230 -4.85 -7.45 12.19
C VAL A 230 -3.83 -8.50 12.62
N ALA A 231 -2.54 -8.13 12.69
CA ALA A 231 -1.49 -9.01 13.20
C ALA A 231 -1.78 -9.45 14.65
N ALA A 232 -2.10 -8.53 15.55
CA ALA A 232 -2.41 -8.83 16.96
C ALA A 232 -3.61 -9.78 17.10
N VAL A 233 -4.70 -9.55 16.37
CA VAL A 233 -5.88 -10.42 16.42
C VAL A 233 -5.59 -11.82 15.86
N MET A 234 -4.83 -11.91 14.76
CA MET A 234 -4.40 -13.19 14.21
C MET A 234 -3.56 -13.98 15.21
N LEU A 235 -2.60 -13.32 15.87
CA LEU A 235 -1.78 -13.92 16.93
C LEU A 235 -2.62 -14.32 18.16
N SER A 236 -3.55 -13.47 18.60
CA SER A 236 -4.46 -13.79 19.72
C SER A 236 -5.24 -15.08 19.44
N LYS A 237 -5.79 -15.25 18.23
CA LYS A 237 -6.50 -16.49 17.83
C LYS A 237 -5.56 -17.71 17.71
N ALA A 238 -4.28 -17.49 17.45
CA ALA A 238 -3.30 -18.55 17.33
C ALA A 238 -2.79 -19.03 18.70
N VAL A 239 -2.43 -18.11 19.60
CA VAL A 239 -1.64 -18.40 20.81
C VAL A 239 -2.25 -17.83 22.11
N GLY A 240 -3.34 -17.07 22.02
CA GLY A 240 -4.04 -16.54 23.21
C GLY A 240 -3.12 -15.76 24.16
N ASN A 241 -3.20 -16.07 25.44
CA ASN A 241 -2.44 -15.41 26.52
C ASN A 241 -0.91 -15.50 26.42
N GLN A 242 -0.34 -16.23 25.46
CA GLN A 242 1.09 -16.18 25.18
C GLN A 242 1.48 -14.87 24.49
N LEU A 243 0.51 -14.13 23.93
CA LEU A 243 0.71 -12.84 23.28
C LEU A 243 0.60 -11.70 24.30
N THR A 244 1.60 -10.83 24.32
CA THR A 244 1.55 -9.54 25.01
C THR A 244 1.64 -8.42 23.98
N CYS A 245 0.65 -7.55 23.97
CA CYS A 245 0.60 -6.35 23.14
C CYS A 245 0.96 -5.13 23.97
N VAL A 246 1.95 -4.35 23.54
CA VAL A 246 2.33 -3.08 24.14
C VAL A 246 1.85 -1.94 23.24
N PHE A 247 0.97 -1.10 23.77
CA PHE A 247 0.47 0.10 23.11
C PHE A 247 1.07 1.33 23.77
N VAL A 248 1.84 2.12 23.03
CA VAL A 248 2.45 3.36 23.54
C VAL A 248 1.55 4.54 23.19
N ASP A 249 0.94 5.12 24.21
CA ASP A 249 0.21 6.38 24.09
C ASP A 249 1.19 7.55 24.22
N HIS A 250 1.68 8.00 23.08
CA HIS A 250 2.67 9.07 22.99
C HIS A 250 2.06 10.48 22.94
N GLY A 251 0.75 10.62 23.14
CA GLY A 251 0.06 11.90 23.15
C GLY A 251 -0.16 12.56 21.78
N LEU A 252 0.37 11.98 20.68
CA LEU A 252 0.21 12.47 19.31
C LEU A 252 -0.83 11.67 18.52
N LEU A 253 -1.68 10.93 19.20
CA LEU A 253 -2.78 10.16 18.63
C LEU A 253 -3.97 11.07 18.28
N ARG A 254 -4.85 10.58 17.42
CA ARG A 254 -6.16 11.22 17.21
C ARG A 254 -6.96 11.31 18.51
N LYS A 255 -7.96 12.17 18.53
CA LYS A 255 -8.87 12.30 19.66
C LYS A 255 -9.49 10.95 20.00
N ASN A 256 -9.39 10.55 21.28
CA ASN A 256 -9.92 9.30 21.86
C ASN A 256 -9.32 8.00 21.28
N GLU A 257 -8.34 8.06 20.38
CA GLU A 257 -7.81 6.87 19.72
C GLU A 257 -7.18 5.86 20.70
N GLY A 258 -6.48 6.33 21.75
CA GLY A 258 -5.93 5.44 22.79
C GLY A 258 -7.01 4.66 23.53
N ASP A 259 -8.12 5.32 23.84
CA ASP A 259 -9.26 4.70 24.56
C ASP A 259 -10.02 3.73 23.63
N GLU A 260 -10.15 4.05 22.34
CA GLU A 260 -10.71 3.15 21.33
C GLU A 260 -9.88 1.87 21.18
N VAL A 261 -8.54 1.99 21.16
CA VAL A 261 -7.63 0.84 21.09
C VAL A 261 -7.75 -0.02 22.35
N GLU A 262 -7.76 0.61 23.52
CA GLU A 262 -7.92 -0.11 24.80
C GLU A 262 -9.28 -0.79 24.94
N ALA A 263 -10.36 -0.19 24.45
CA ALA A 263 -11.69 -0.81 24.43
C ALA A 263 -11.75 -2.09 23.57
N VAL A 264 -10.90 -2.19 22.55
CA VAL A 264 -10.86 -3.36 21.65
C VAL A 264 -9.85 -4.41 22.12
N PHE A 265 -8.67 -4.00 22.55
CA PHE A 265 -7.55 -4.89 22.87
C PHE A 265 -7.28 -5.02 24.36
N GLY A 266 -7.89 -4.19 25.20
CA GLY A 266 -7.75 -4.23 26.64
C GLY A 266 -8.50 -5.40 27.28
N PRO A 267 -8.43 -5.52 28.62
CA PRO A 267 -8.99 -6.65 29.37
C PRO A 267 -10.50 -6.86 29.20
N GLU A 268 -11.23 -5.80 28.85
CA GLU A 268 -12.68 -5.83 28.59
C GLU A 268 -13.02 -6.08 27.10
N GLY A 269 -11.99 -6.13 26.25
CA GLY A 269 -12.14 -6.37 24.82
C GLY A 269 -12.42 -7.84 24.47
N PRO A 270 -12.80 -8.12 23.22
CA PRO A 270 -13.21 -9.46 22.78
C PRO A 270 -12.04 -10.42 22.53
N TYR A 271 -10.79 -9.98 22.66
CA TYR A 271 -9.62 -10.78 22.29
C TYR A 271 -8.85 -11.28 23.51
N ASP A 272 -8.45 -12.55 23.49
CA ASP A 272 -7.64 -13.19 24.51
C ASP A 272 -6.15 -12.88 24.29
N LEU A 273 -5.65 -11.83 24.94
CA LEU A 273 -4.24 -11.40 24.89
C LEU A 273 -3.92 -10.55 26.13
N ASN A 274 -2.64 -10.40 26.44
CA ASN A 274 -2.21 -9.46 27.47
C ASN A 274 -2.01 -8.07 26.84
N PHE A 275 -2.70 -7.06 27.34
CA PHE A 275 -2.61 -5.69 26.84
C PHE A 275 -1.97 -4.76 27.88
N ILE A 276 -0.98 -4.00 27.44
CA ILE A 276 -0.28 -3.00 28.24
C ILE A 276 -0.36 -1.66 27.52
N ARG A 277 -1.07 -0.69 28.09
CA ARG A 277 -1.04 0.71 27.66
C ARG A 277 -0.01 1.49 28.46
N VAL A 278 0.95 2.06 27.77
CA VAL A 278 1.99 2.91 28.36
C VAL A 278 1.67 4.37 28.08
N ASN A 279 1.30 5.12 29.09
CA ASN A 279 1.15 6.57 28.96
C ASN A 279 2.51 7.24 28.99
N ALA A 280 2.97 7.71 27.82
CA ALA A 280 4.25 8.37 27.63
C ALA A 280 4.11 9.82 27.13
N GLN A 281 2.90 10.41 27.16
CA GLN A 281 2.58 11.69 26.54
C GLN A 281 3.52 12.82 26.97
N GLU A 282 3.73 13.03 28.27
CA GLU A 282 4.62 14.09 28.79
C GLU A 282 6.05 13.90 28.30
N ARG A 283 6.53 12.67 28.26
CA ARG A 283 7.88 12.32 27.80
C ARG A 283 8.10 12.72 26.34
N PHE A 284 7.12 12.50 25.47
CA PHE A 284 7.20 12.91 24.06
C PHE A 284 7.11 14.43 23.91
N TYR A 285 6.23 15.10 24.64
CA TYR A 285 6.15 16.57 24.61
C TYR A 285 7.45 17.22 25.08
N ASP A 286 8.07 16.73 26.14
CA ASP A 286 9.35 17.24 26.62
C ASP A 286 10.48 17.09 25.58
N LYS A 287 10.52 15.97 24.86
CA LYS A 287 11.50 15.73 23.80
C LYS A 287 11.29 16.60 22.55
N LEU A 288 10.04 16.96 22.27
CA LEU A 288 9.66 17.77 21.12
C LEU A 288 9.72 19.28 21.40
N LYS A 289 9.97 19.68 22.64
CA LYS A 289 10.03 21.09 23.03
C LYS A 289 11.11 21.83 22.24
N GLY A 290 10.71 22.91 21.54
CA GLY A 290 11.59 23.74 20.72
C GLY A 290 12.05 23.06 19.41
N VAL A 291 11.42 21.94 19.02
CA VAL A 291 11.73 21.24 17.76
C VAL A 291 10.71 21.63 16.70
N GLU A 292 11.17 22.28 15.63
CA GLU A 292 10.33 22.77 14.54
C GLU A 292 10.60 22.03 13.21
N GLU A 293 11.79 21.47 13.04
CA GLU A 293 12.21 20.84 11.79
C GLU A 293 11.56 19.46 11.65
N PRO A 294 10.88 19.15 10.51
CA PRO A 294 10.06 17.95 10.32
C PRO A 294 10.81 16.62 10.50
N GLU A 295 11.99 16.49 9.87
CA GLU A 295 12.77 15.25 9.96
C GLU A 295 13.29 15.02 11.39
N ARG A 296 13.63 16.08 12.11
CA ARG A 296 14.03 15.99 13.51
C ARG A 296 12.87 15.54 14.40
N LYS A 297 11.64 16.04 14.16
CA LYS A 297 10.44 15.56 14.84
C LYS A 297 10.24 14.07 14.61
N ARG A 298 10.27 13.63 13.35
CA ARG A 298 10.13 12.22 12.96
C ARG A 298 11.14 11.33 13.68
N LYS A 299 12.40 11.74 13.67
CA LYS A 299 13.48 11.00 14.32
C LYS A 299 13.29 10.89 15.83
N ILE A 300 12.99 12.01 16.52
CA ILE A 300 12.75 12.02 17.97
C ILE A 300 11.58 11.12 18.34
N ILE A 301 10.46 11.23 17.62
CA ILE A 301 9.26 10.42 17.89
C ILE A 301 9.56 8.93 17.70
N GLY A 302 10.23 8.57 16.61
CA GLY A 302 10.61 7.19 16.34
C GLY A 302 11.58 6.61 17.39
N GLU A 303 12.64 7.33 17.72
CA GLU A 303 13.62 6.90 18.72
C GLU A 303 12.99 6.76 20.12
N GLU A 304 12.12 7.71 20.49
CA GLU A 304 11.50 7.67 21.81
C GLU A 304 10.46 6.56 21.93
N PHE A 305 9.73 6.29 20.84
CA PHE A 305 8.80 5.15 20.77
C PHE A 305 9.55 3.82 21.04
N ILE A 306 10.68 3.64 20.40
CA ILE A 306 11.51 2.43 20.57
C ILE A 306 11.99 2.31 22.01
N ARG A 307 12.47 3.40 22.61
CA ARG A 307 12.94 3.38 24.01
C ARG A 307 11.84 3.01 25.00
N VAL A 308 10.65 3.58 24.85
CA VAL A 308 9.50 3.24 25.69
C VAL A 308 9.13 1.77 25.52
N PHE A 309 9.11 1.28 24.28
CA PHE A 309 8.82 -0.11 24.00
C PHE A 309 9.87 -1.07 24.61
N GLU A 310 11.16 -0.73 24.49
CA GLU A 310 12.26 -1.51 25.12
C GLU A 310 12.15 -1.57 26.66
N GLU A 311 11.82 -0.45 27.27
CA GLU A 311 11.64 -0.38 28.72
C GLU A 311 10.50 -1.30 29.19
N GLU A 312 9.39 -1.34 28.46
CA GLU A 312 8.27 -2.25 28.77
C GLU A 312 8.64 -3.71 28.44
N ALA A 313 9.31 -3.97 27.34
CA ALA A 313 9.79 -5.32 26.99
C ALA A 313 10.71 -5.90 28.09
N LYS A 314 11.59 -5.09 28.67
CA LYS A 314 12.44 -5.49 29.81
C LYS A 314 11.64 -5.87 31.07
N LYS A 315 10.53 -5.18 31.33
CA LYS A 315 9.63 -5.50 32.48
C LYS A 315 8.87 -6.82 32.24
N ILE A 316 8.49 -7.10 31.00
CA ILE A 316 7.83 -8.36 30.61
C ILE A 316 8.79 -9.55 30.75
N GLY A 317 10.08 -9.32 30.57
CA GLY A 317 11.14 -10.33 30.66
C GLY A 317 11.38 -11.06 29.33
N ALA A 318 11.89 -12.30 29.40
CA ALA A 318 12.25 -13.05 28.20
C ALA A 318 11.03 -13.34 27.31
N VAL A 319 11.14 -12.97 26.05
CA VAL A 319 10.19 -13.28 24.98
C VAL A 319 10.88 -14.09 23.88
N ASP A 320 10.15 -15.00 23.26
CA ASP A 320 10.71 -15.86 22.23
C ASP A 320 10.54 -15.26 20.82
N PHE A 321 9.45 -14.52 20.60
CA PHE A 321 9.08 -13.99 19.30
C PHE A 321 8.64 -12.53 19.38
N LEU A 322 9.08 -11.74 18.38
CA LEU A 322 8.59 -10.38 18.16
C LEU A 322 7.67 -10.36 16.94
N VAL A 323 6.53 -9.70 17.03
CA VAL A 323 5.59 -9.53 15.91
C VAL A 323 5.85 -8.22 15.20
N GLN A 324 5.91 -8.28 13.88
CA GLN A 324 6.02 -7.11 13.01
C GLN A 324 4.88 -7.10 12.00
N GLY A 325 4.23 -5.94 11.83
CA GLY A 325 3.12 -5.75 10.89
C GLY A 325 3.56 -5.43 9.46
N THR A 326 4.69 -5.99 9.00
CA THR A 326 5.19 -5.83 7.62
C THR A 326 4.17 -6.35 6.63
N ILE A 327 3.94 -5.61 5.55
CA ILE A 327 3.07 -5.99 4.43
C ILE A 327 3.86 -6.16 3.13
N TYR A 328 3.25 -6.74 2.10
CA TYR A 328 3.95 -7.09 0.87
C TYR A 328 4.61 -5.91 0.14
N PRO A 329 4.01 -4.71 0.03
CA PRO A 329 4.68 -3.54 -0.51
C PRO A 329 6.01 -3.19 0.19
N ASP A 330 6.07 -3.28 1.52
CA ASP A 330 7.29 -3.01 2.30
C ASP A 330 8.41 -3.98 1.93
N VAL A 331 8.05 -5.25 1.66
CA VAL A 331 8.99 -6.29 1.23
C VAL A 331 9.56 -6.00 -0.16
N VAL A 332 8.71 -5.57 -1.08
CA VAL A 332 9.14 -5.23 -2.45
C VAL A 332 10.04 -4.00 -2.46
N GLU A 333 9.69 -2.96 -1.71
CA GLU A 333 10.48 -1.71 -1.61
C GLU A 333 11.86 -1.93 -0.97
N SER A 334 11.97 -2.86 -0.02
CA SER A 334 13.24 -3.22 0.61
C SER A 334 14.20 -4.02 -0.30
N GLY A 335 13.81 -4.33 -1.54
CA GLY A 335 14.61 -5.08 -2.51
C GLY A 335 14.76 -6.58 -2.20
N VAL A 336 14.02 -7.10 -1.22
CA VAL A 336 14.05 -8.50 -0.76
C VAL A 336 12.94 -9.32 -1.44
N GLY A 337 12.71 -9.08 -2.73
CA GLY A 337 11.84 -9.94 -3.53
C GLY A 337 12.55 -11.26 -3.85
N GLY A 338 12.12 -12.38 -3.26
CA GLY A 338 12.45 -13.72 -3.74
C GLY A 338 13.40 -14.60 -2.95
N GLU A 339 14.02 -14.15 -1.88
CA GLU A 339 14.79 -15.06 -0.99
C GLU A 339 14.40 -14.84 0.47
N SER A 340 13.96 -15.91 1.12
CA SER A 340 13.83 -15.99 2.57
C SER A 340 15.21 -16.07 3.24
N THR A 341 15.98 -15.02 3.12
CA THR A 341 17.07 -14.78 4.03
C THR A 341 16.51 -13.98 5.17
N VAL A 342 16.63 -14.51 6.38
CA VAL A 342 16.47 -13.77 7.63
C VAL A 342 17.50 -12.63 7.60
N ILE A 343 17.18 -11.58 6.84
CA ILE A 343 17.90 -10.33 6.96
C ILE A 343 17.28 -9.70 8.21
N LYS A 344 18.10 -9.50 9.23
CA LYS A 344 17.87 -8.49 10.25
C LYS A 344 17.73 -7.15 9.51
N SER A 345 16.59 -6.95 8.86
CA SER A 345 16.29 -5.71 8.15
C SER A 345 15.92 -4.67 9.20
N HIS A 346 16.95 -3.98 9.68
CA HIS A 346 16.89 -2.85 10.59
C HIS A 346 16.17 -1.62 10.00
N HIS A 347 15.40 -1.76 8.90
CA HIS A 347 14.98 -0.59 8.12
C HIS A 347 13.50 -0.21 8.17
N ASN A 348 12.60 -1.02 8.79
CA ASN A 348 11.17 -0.68 8.84
C ASN A 348 10.60 -0.37 10.24
N VAL A 349 11.37 -0.59 11.27
CA VAL A 349 11.17 0.06 12.57
C VAL A 349 12.52 0.71 12.82
N GLY A 350 12.61 2.02 12.89
CA GLY A 350 13.87 2.71 13.16
C GLY A 350 14.51 2.14 14.43
N GLY A 351 15.46 1.19 14.28
CA GLY A 351 16.11 0.45 15.33
C GLY A 351 15.21 -0.60 16.00
N LEU A 352 15.39 -1.88 15.64
CA LEU A 352 14.99 -2.96 16.55
C LEU A 352 15.77 -2.79 17.85
N PRO A 353 15.15 -3.06 19.02
CA PRO A 353 15.83 -2.96 20.30
C PRO A 353 17.09 -3.83 20.30
N ASP A 354 18.25 -3.24 20.47
CA ASP A 354 19.52 -3.98 20.62
C ASP A 354 19.54 -4.90 21.84
N TYR A 355 18.51 -4.83 22.70
CA TYR A 355 18.47 -5.46 24.02
C TYR A 355 17.31 -6.46 24.22
N VAL A 356 16.43 -6.68 23.25
CA VAL A 356 15.42 -7.73 23.34
C VAL A 356 15.96 -8.99 22.66
N ASP A 357 16.38 -9.94 23.49
CA ASP A 357 16.84 -11.24 23.02
C ASP A 357 15.63 -12.10 22.64
N PHE A 358 15.27 -12.13 21.34
CA PHE A 358 14.21 -12.97 20.80
C PHE A 358 14.78 -13.93 19.73
N LYS A 359 14.14 -15.09 19.58
CA LYS A 359 14.59 -16.13 18.65
C LYS A 359 14.33 -15.76 17.21
N GLU A 360 13.13 -15.19 16.94
CA GLU A 360 12.67 -14.93 15.58
C GLU A 360 11.58 -13.85 15.54
N ILE A 361 11.46 -13.18 14.37
CA ILE A 361 10.37 -12.26 14.06
C ILE A 361 9.24 -13.03 13.38
N ILE A 362 8.00 -12.76 13.78
CA ILE A 362 6.78 -13.25 13.13
C ILE A 362 6.16 -12.10 12.32
N GLU A 363 6.06 -12.27 11.03
CA GLU A 363 5.47 -11.30 10.09
C GLU A 363 4.23 -11.91 9.41
N PRO A 364 3.08 -11.95 10.09
CA PRO A 364 1.92 -12.70 9.58
C PRO A 364 1.29 -12.11 8.32
N LEU A 365 1.56 -10.84 8.03
CA LEU A 365 0.97 -10.09 6.91
C LEU A 365 1.96 -9.86 5.76
N ARG A 366 3.18 -10.39 5.86
CA ARG A 366 4.29 -10.16 4.92
C ARG A 366 3.91 -10.39 3.45
N ASN A 367 2.99 -11.29 3.20
CA ASN A 367 2.56 -11.67 1.86
C ASN A 367 1.27 -10.99 1.41
N LEU A 368 0.73 -10.04 2.16
CA LEU A 368 -0.53 -9.37 1.87
C LEU A 368 -0.35 -7.94 1.38
N PHE A 369 -1.13 -7.55 0.39
CA PHE A 369 -1.36 -6.15 0.07
C PHE A 369 -2.30 -5.50 1.11
N LYS A 370 -2.34 -4.18 1.17
CA LYS A 370 -3.12 -3.43 2.17
C LYS A 370 -4.63 -3.73 2.14
N ASP A 371 -5.19 -3.94 0.97
CA ASP A 371 -6.59 -4.33 0.79
C ASP A 371 -6.85 -5.77 1.25
N GLU A 372 -5.91 -6.70 1.01
CA GLU A 372 -5.96 -8.06 1.53
C GLU A 372 -5.85 -8.10 3.07
N VAL A 373 -5.00 -7.24 3.66
CA VAL A 373 -4.94 -7.07 5.12
C VAL A 373 -6.30 -6.64 5.69
N ARG A 374 -6.99 -5.71 5.03
CA ARG A 374 -8.32 -5.29 5.45
C ARG A 374 -9.34 -6.43 5.33
N GLN A 375 -9.32 -7.20 4.25
CA GLN A 375 -10.17 -8.38 4.10
C GLN A 375 -9.88 -9.43 5.18
N ALA A 376 -8.60 -9.73 5.44
CA ALA A 376 -8.20 -10.62 6.54
C ALA A 376 -8.69 -10.09 7.90
N GLY A 377 -8.68 -8.77 8.11
CA GLY A 377 -9.23 -8.13 9.30
C GLY A 377 -10.73 -8.39 9.47
N LEU A 378 -11.50 -8.30 8.40
CA LEU A 378 -12.94 -8.63 8.41
C LEU A 378 -13.19 -10.11 8.70
N GLU A 379 -12.44 -11.03 8.08
CA GLU A 379 -12.51 -12.48 8.34
C GLU A 379 -12.15 -12.83 9.79
N LEU A 380 -11.25 -12.07 10.40
CA LEU A 380 -10.90 -12.19 11.81
C LEU A 380 -11.98 -11.65 12.76
N GLY A 381 -12.99 -10.95 12.23
CA GLY A 381 -14.07 -10.33 13.00
C GLY A 381 -13.70 -8.98 13.63
N ILE A 382 -12.69 -8.31 13.10
CA ILE A 382 -12.33 -6.95 13.54
C ILE A 382 -13.41 -5.97 13.08
N PRO A 383 -13.89 -5.06 13.94
CA PRO A 383 -14.90 -4.08 13.55
C PRO A 383 -14.52 -3.24 12.33
N GLU A 384 -15.47 -3.02 11.42
CA GLU A 384 -15.24 -2.28 10.16
C GLU A 384 -14.59 -0.90 10.37
N TYR A 385 -14.96 -0.18 11.42
CA TYR A 385 -14.41 1.15 11.70
C TYR A 385 -12.90 1.12 12.00
N LEU A 386 -12.37 0.01 12.50
CA LEU A 386 -10.93 -0.20 12.69
C LEU A 386 -10.26 -0.64 11.39
N VAL A 387 -10.88 -1.58 10.66
CA VAL A 387 -10.34 -2.13 9.40
C VAL A 387 -10.24 -1.05 8.32
N PHE A 388 -11.25 -0.18 8.22
CA PHE A 388 -11.31 0.91 7.23
C PHE A 388 -10.84 2.26 7.79
N ARG A 389 -10.17 2.26 8.94
CA ARG A 389 -9.58 3.48 9.50
C ARG A 389 -8.67 4.15 8.47
N GLN A 390 -8.77 5.48 8.42
CA GLN A 390 -7.92 6.31 7.57
C GLN A 390 -6.42 6.10 7.91
N PRO A 391 -5.51 6.14 6.90
CA PRO A 391 -4.09 6.11 7.15
C PRO A 391 -3.68 7.13 8.21
N PHE A 392 -2.77 6.74 9.07
CA PHE A 392 -2.24 7.62 10.10
C PHE A 392 -0.72 7.47 10.12
N PRO A 393 0.03 8.56 10.05
CA PRO A 393 1.48 8.49 9.98
C PRO A 393 2.08 8.02 11.30
N GLY A 394 3.23 7.32 11.24
CA GLY A 394 3.93 6.86 12.44
C GLY A 394 4.21 7.96 13.46
N PRO A 395 4.65 9.17 13.08
CA PRO A 395 4.83 10.30 13.99
C PRO A 395 3.52 10.92 14.52
N GLY A 396 2.37 10.40 14.13
CA GLY A 396 1.07 10.88 14.57
C GLY A 396 0.79 12.34 14.17
N LEU A 397 0.11 13.06 15.04
CA LEU A 397 -0.20 14.48 14.85
C LEU A 397 1.03 15.39 14.89
N GLY A 398 2.20 14.88 15.28
CA GLY A 398 3.43 15.66 15.32
C GLY A 398 3.81 16.27 13.97
N ILE A 399 3.49 15.61 12.85
CA ILE A 399 3.72 16.11 11.48
C ILE A 399 2.50 16.79 10.85
N ARG A 400 1.44 16.97 11.63
CA ARG A 400 0.26 17.78 11.27
C ARG A 400 0.20 19.11 12.04
N ILE A 401 1.28 19.43 12.75
CA ILE A 401 1.49 20.70 13.44
C ILE A 401 2.76 21.32 12.88
N ILE A 402 2.63 22.33 12.03
CA ILE A 402 3.77 23.06 11.50
C ILE A 402 4.45 23.85 12.64
N GLY A 403 5.77 23.70 12.76
CA GLY A 403 6.55 24.28 13.86
C GLY A 403 6.52 23.45 15.14
N GLU A 404 6.77 24.07 16.28
CA GLU A 404 6.86 23.39 17.58
C GLU A 404 5.55 22.66 17.97
N VAL A 405 5.69 21.42 18.45
CA VAL A 405 4.59 20.61 18.95
C VAL A 405 4.40 20.86 20.46
N THR A 406 3.18 21.24 20.86
CA THR A 406 2.79 21.38 22.26
C THR A 406 1.49 20.66 22.53
N ALA A 407 1.22 20.28 23.79
CA ALA A 407 -0.04 19.63 24.18
C ALA A 407 -1.28 20.46 23.79
N GLU A 408 -1.21 21.80 23.88
CA GLU A 408 -2.28 22.69 23.46
C GLU A 408 -2.53 22.64 21.95
N LYS A 409 -1.48 22.70 21.13
CA LYS A 409 -1.59 22.60 19.66
C LYS A 409 -2.09 21.21 19.24
N VAL A 410 -1.64 20.15 19.90
CA VAL A 410 -2.14 18.80 19.66
C VAL A 410 -3.65 18.73 19.93
N LYS A 411 -4.11 19.32 21.04
CA LYS A 411 -5.55 19.35 21.37
C LYS A 411 -6.36 20.10 20.30
N MET A 412 -5.86 21.20 19.77
CA MET A 412 -6.51 21.94 18.68
C MET A 412 -6.66 21.05 17.43
N VAL A 413 -5.60 20.35 17.04
CA VAL A 413 -5.64 19.47 15.86
C VAL A 413 -6.54 18.26 16.12
N GLN A 414 -6.49 17.66 17.30
CA GLN A 414 -7.38 16.55 17.66
C GLN A 414 -8.85 16.91 17.54
N ASP A 415 -9.24 18.08 18.05
CA ASP A 415 -10.63 18.52 18.02
C ASP A 415 -11.07 18.90 16.61
N ALA A 416 -10.24 19.63 15.85
CA ALA A 416 -10.52 19.99 14.46
C ALA A 416 -10.59 18.77 13.54
N ASP A 417 -9.65 17.82 13.67
CA ASP A 417 -9.62 16.59 12.91
C ASP A 417 -10.83 15.69 13.20
N ALA A 418 -11.25 15.62 14.46
CA ALA A 418 -12.46 14.88 14.85
C ALA A 418 -13.72 15.45 14.19
N ILE A 419 -13.87 16.78 14.18
CA ILE A 419 -14.99 17.47 13.52
C ILE A 419 -14.96 17.19 12.00
N TRP A 420 -13.78 17.33 11.38
CA TRP A 420 -13.62 17.09 9.94
C TRP A 420 -13.99 15.66 9.55
N ARG A 421 -13.50 14.67 10.28
CA ARG A 421 -13.83 13.26 10.05
C ARG A 421 -15.32 12.96 10.26
N GLU A 422 -15.93 13.56 11.27
CA GLU A 422 -17.36 13.40 11.55
C GLU A 422 -18.22 13.97 10.40
N GLU A 423 -17.93 15.18 9.92
CA GLU A 423 -18.71 15.80 8.83
C GLU A 423 -18.53 15.06 7.49
N ILE A 424 -17.35 14.55 7.18
CA ILE A 424 -17.09 13.67 6.03
C ILE A 424 -17.92 12.37 6.14
N ALA A 425 -17.95 11.76 7.33
CA ALA A 425 -18.73 10.54 7.57
C ALA A 425 -20.24 10.80 7.45
N ASN A 426 -20.73 11.88 8.05
CA ASN A 426 -22.15 12.29 7.97
C ASN A 426 -22.60 12.59 6.54
N ALA A 427 -21.69 13.08 5.69
CA ALA A 427 -21.95 13.30 4.26
C ALA A 427 -21.94 11.99 3.44
N GLY A 428 -21.54 10.85 4.02
CA GLY A 428 -21.49 9.55 3.34
C GLY A 428 -20.34 9.37 2.33
N ILE A 429 -19.39 10.33 2.27
CA ILE A 429 -18.31 10.35 1.25
C ILE A 429 -16.98 9.80 1.77
N ALA A 430 -16.93 9.30 2.99
CA ALA A 430 -15.70 8.86 3.64
C ALA A 430 -14.93 7.76 2.86
N ARG A 431 -15.62 6.88 2.15
CA ARG A 431 -15.02 5.78 1.36
C ARG A 431 -14.52 6.21 -0.02
N GLU A 432 -14.96 7.38 -0.50
CA GLU A 432 -14.55 7.93 -1.80
C GLU A 432 -13.22 8.70 -1.72
N ILE A 433 -12.80 9.05 -0.50
CA ILE A 433 -11.63 9.87 -0.22
C ILE A 433 -10.50 8.97 0.28
N GLY A 434 -9.34 9.04 -0.38
CA GLY A 434 -8.18 8.21 -0.02
C GLY A 434 -7.60 8.55 1.34
N GLN A 435 -7.44 9.86 1.64
CA GLN A 435 -7.00 10.35 2.95
C GLN A 435 -7.54 11.76 3.20
N TYR A 436 -7.95 12.02 4.45
CA TYR A 436 -8.39 13.35 4.88
C TYR A 436 -8.04 13.58 6.36
N PHE A 437 -7.66 14.82 6.68
CA PHE A 437 -7.24 15.21 8.02
C PHE A 437 -7.23 16.74 8.18
N ALA A 438 -7.06 17.21 9.42
CA ALA A 438 -6.80 18.59 9.75
C ALA A 438 -5.33 18.78 10.18
N ALA A 439 -4.74 19.92 9.82
CA ALA A 439 -3.37 20.31 10.19
C ALA A 439 -3.32 21.73 10.71
N LEU A 440 -2.49 21.99 11.73
CA LEU A 440 -2.27 23.33 12.27
C LEU A 440 -1.12 24.02 11.50
N THR A 441 -1.45 25.13 10.84
CA THR A 441 -0.51 25.81 9.92
C THR A 441 0.54 26.69 10.60
N ASN A 442 0.50 26.89 11.91
CA ASN A 442 1.26 27.89 12.65
C ASN A 442 1.02 29.35 12.20
N MET A 443 0.21 29.58 11.17
CA MET A 443 -0.21 30.90 10.74
C MET A 443 -1.20 31.47 11.74
N ARG A 444 -0.99 32.72 12.16
CA ARG A 444 -1.94 33.48 12.99
C ARG A 444 -2.57 34.58 12.17
N SER A 445 -3.83 34.84 12.43
CA SER A 445 -4.57 35.90 11.73
C SER A 445 -5.50 36.66 12.67
N VAL A 446 -5.81 37.89 12.28
CA VAL A 446 -6.81 38.68 12.98
C VAL A 446 -8.20 38.15 12.67
N GLY A 447 -8.99 37.99 13.71
CA GLY A 447 -10.43 37.68 13.63
C GLY A 447 -11.24 38.64 14.49
N VAL A 448 -12.53 38.57 14.35
CA VAL A 448 -13.50 39.27 15.23
C VAL A 448 -14.48 38.21 15.73
N MET A 449 -14.50 37.98 17.02
CA MET A 449 -15.38 37.00 17.66
C MET A 449 -16.05 37.65 18.88
N GLY A 450 -17.39 37.71 18.87
CA GLY A 450 -18.12 38.32 19.97
C GLY A 450 -17.77 39.78 20.21
N ASP A 451 -17.61 40.60 19.14
CA ASP A 451 -17.22 42.03 19.15
C ASP A 451 -15.78 42.30 19.65
N GLU A 452 -15.00 41.25 19.92
CA GLU A 452 -13.59 41.38 20.29
C GLU A 452 -12.66 40.99 19.14
N ARG A 453 -11.51 41.67 19.03
CA ARG A 453 -10.44 41.26 18.12
C ARG A 453 -9.70 40.05 18.69
N THR A 454 -9.55 39.03 17.88
CA THR A 454 -8.73 37.87 18.19
C THR A 454 -7.49 37.83 17.28
N TYR A 455 -6.42 37.16 17.75
CA TYR A 455 -5.24 36.85 16.95
C TYR A 455 -4.84 35.41 17.17
N ASP A 456 -5.53 34.52 16.43
CA ASP A 456 -5.53 33.08 16.62
C ASP A 456 -5.01 32.34 15.40
N TYR A 457 -4.91 31.01 15.53
CA TYR A 457 -4.36 30.13 14.50
C TYR A 457 -5.34 29.85 13.38
N ALA A 458 -4.77 29.43 12.23
CA ALA A 458 -5.50 28.86 11.11
C ALA A 458 -5.30 27.35 11.04
N ILE A 459 -6.39 26.61 10.85
CA ILE A 459 -6.42 25.18 10.52
C ILE A 459 -6.50 25.01 9.01
N ALA A 460 -5.71 24.11 8.45
CA ALA A 460 -5.86 23.61 7.10
C ALA A 460 -6.59 22.27 7.10
N LEU A 461 -7.65 22.16 6.28
CA LEU A 461 -8.32 20.91 5.97
C LEU A 461 -7.67 20.34 4.71
N ARG A 462 -7.30 19.07 4.77
CA ARG A 462 -6.75 18.31 3.64
C ARG A 462 -7.66 17.15 3.33
N ALA A 463 -7.97 16.93 2.05
CA ALA A 463 -8.60 15.71 1.55
C ALA A 463 -8.07 15.41 0.15
N VAL A 464 -7.70 14.17 -0.10
CA VAL A 464 -7.12 13.74 -1.38
C VAL A 464 -7.75 12.45 -1.87
N THR A 465 -7.93 12.37 -3.18
CA THR A 465 -8.23 11.13 -3.90
C THR A 465 -6.92 10.55 -4.44
N THR A 466 -6.71 9.27 -4.23
CA THR A 466 -5.49 8.58 -4.66
C THR A 466 -5.77 7.09 -4.80
N THR A 467 -4.98 6.42 -5.64
CA THR A 467 -5.05 4.98 -5.85
C THR A 467 -3.89 4.26 -5.17
N ASP A 468 -2.72 4.88 -5.17
CA ASP A 468 -1.46 4.25 -4.76
C ASP A 468 -0.62 5.11 -3.80
N PHE A 469 -1.10 6.29 -3.43
CA PHE A 469 -0.40 7.30 -2.63
C PHE A 469 0.89 7.87 -3.27
N MET A 470 1.26 7.43 -4.46
CA MET A 470 2.36 8.02 -5.22
C MET A 470 1.94 9.33 -5.87
N THR A 471 0.74 9.34 -6.44
CA THR A 471 0.07 10.53 -6.95
C THR A 471 -1.26 10.75 -6.21
N ALA A 472 -1.65 12.00 -6.04
CA ALA A 472 -2.92 12.33 -5.42
C ALA A 472 -3.47 13.65 -5.96
N GLU A 473 -4.79 13.72 -6.10
CA GLU A 473 -5.50 14.94 -6.44
C GLU A 473 -6.26 15.44 -5.21
N SER A 474 -6.43 16.75 -5.10
CA SER A 474 -7.30 17.32 -4.07
C SER A 474 -8.74 16.83 -4.29
N ALA A 475 -9.35 16.27 -3.26
CA ALA A 475 -10.72 15.79 -3.34
C ALA A 475 -11.71 16.96 -3.46
N GLN A 476 -12.68 16.82 -4.33
CA GLN A 476 -13.76 17.82 -4.48
C GLN A 476 -14.84 17.59 -3.40
N ILE A 477 -14.60 18.15 -2.22
CA ILE A 477 -15.56 18.06 -1.12
C ILE A 477 -16.73 19.04 -1.36
N PRO A 478 -17.99 18.64 -1.18
CA PRO A 478 -19.13 19.54 -1.28
C PRO A 478 -18.96 20.77 -0.38
N TRP A 479 -19.18 21.95 -0.94
CA TRP A 479 -18.96 23.22 -0.22
C TRP A 479 -19.79 23.35 1.04
N GLU A 480 -20.95 22.71 1.08
CA GLU A 480 -21.80 22.62 2.27
C GLU A 480 -21.08 21.88 3.43
N VAL A 481 -20.38 20.79 3.13
CA VAL A 481 -19.61 20.03 4.12
C VAL A 481 -18.44 20.86 4.66
N ILE A 482 -17.72 21.55 3.77
CA ILE A 482 -16.64 22.48 4.16
C ILE A 482 -17.19 23.60 5.02
N GLY A 483 -18.30 24.20 4.63
CA GLY A 483 -18.95 25.31 5.36
C GLY A 483 -19.40 24.89 6.76
N LYS A 484 -20.02 23.73 6.89
CA LYS A 484 -20.45 23.17 8.17
C LYS A 484 -19.26 22.83 9.07
N THR A 485 -18.24 22.19 8.51
CA THR A 485 -16.99 21.90 9.23
C THR A 485 -16.33 23.17 9.72
N THR A 486 -16.22 24.18 8.87
CA THR A 486 -15.65 25.49 9.22
C THR A 486 -16.39 26.14 10.38
N SER A 487 -17.73 26.17 10.31
CA SER A 487 -18.56 26.74 11.36
C SER A 487 -18.33 26.02 12.70
N ARG A 488 -18.29 24.68 12.68
CA ARG A 488 -18.06 23.89 13.88
C ARG A 488 -16.66 24.10 14.45
N ILE A 489 -15.63 24.07 13.63
CA ILE A 489 -14.24 24.25 14.09
C ILE A 489 -14.07 25.60 14.78
N VAL A 490 -14.54 26.69 14.16
CA VAL A 490 -14.40 28.04 14.72
C VAL A 490 -15.18 28.19 16.04
N ASN A 491 -16.31 27.52 16.20
CA ASN A 491 -17.13 27.62 17.40
C ASN A 491 -16.73 26.64 18.52
N GLU A 492 -16.23 25.46 18.17
CA GLU A 492 -15.98 24.37 19.13
C GLU A 492 -14.48 24.26 19.51
N VAL A 493 -13.54 24.71 18.66
CA VAL A 493 -12.11 24.59 18.88
C VAL A 493 -11.52 25.96 19.31
N LYS A 494 -11.02 26.02 20.54
CA LYS A 494 -10.41 27.25 21.07
C LYS A 494 -9.17 27.65 20.27
N HIS A 495 -8.92 28.95 20.16
CA HIS A 495 -7.75 29.55 19.51
C HIS A 495 -7.66 29.28 18.00
N ILE A 496 -8.77 28.96 17.35
CA ILE A 496 -8.88 28.86 15.90
C ILE A 496 -9.92 29.88 15.41
N ASN A 497 -9.48 30.81 14.55
CA ASN A 497 -10.35 31.81 13.95
C ASN A 497 -10.42 31.74 12.41
N ARG A 498 -9.70 30.76 11.81
CA ARG A 498 -9.65 30.61 10.33
C ARG A 498 -9.49 29.15 9.93
N VAL A 499 -10.22 28.76 8.89
CA VAL A 499 -10.13 27.45 8.27
C VAL A 499 -9.77 27.63 6.80
N LEU A 500 -8.79 26.88 6.32
CA LEU A 500 -8.31 26.82 4.95
C LEU A 500 -8.60 25.44 4.37
N TYR A 501 -8.76 25.32 3.05
CA TYR A 501 -8.80 24.05 2.35
C TYR A 501 -7.62 23.95 1.37
N ASP A 502 -6.80 22.91 1.50
CA ASP A 502 -5.64 22.71 0.62
C ASP A 502 -6.06 22.01 -0.67
N CYS A 503 -6.00 22.75 -1.78
CA CYS A 503 -6.35 22.29 -3.13
C CYS A 503 -5.17 21.72 -3.93
N THR A 504 -3.99 21.54 -3.31
CA THR A 504 -2.78 21.16 -4.03
C THR A 504 -2.70 19.65 -4.23
N GLY A 505 -2.39 19.21 -5.45
CA GLY A 505 -2.16 17.80 -5.77
C GLY A 505 -0.74 17.31 -5.39
N LYS A 506 -0.53 16.02 -5.45
CA LYS A 506 0.79 15.39 -5.32
C LYS A 506 1.17 14.73 -6.67
N PRO A 507 2.23 15.15 -7.36
CA PRO A 507 3.04 16.35 -7.11
C PRO A 507 2.25 17.66 -7.39
N PRO A 508 2.74 18.86 -7.02
CA PRO A 508 4.06 19.14 -6.42
C PRO A 508 4.10 19.01 -4.90
N ALA A 509 2.94 19.05 -4.20
CA ALA A 509 2.92 18.87 -2.75
C ALA A 509 3.04 17.39 -2.34
N THR A 510 3.25 17.17 -1.04
CA THR A 510 3.05 15.85 -0.40
C THR A 510 1.60 15.73 0.09
N ILE A 511 1.19 14.55 0.55
CA ILE A 511 -0.14 14.39 1.17
C ILE A 511 -0.11 14.99 2.57
N GLU A 512 0.82 14.54 3.43
CA GLU A 512 1.03 15.14 4.75
C GLU A 512 1.73 16.50 4.64
N PHE A 513 1.63 17.34 5.66
CA PHE A 513 2.19 18.69 5.66
C PHE A 513 3.68 18.72 6.04
N GLU A 514 4.13 17.76 6.87
CA GLU A 514 5.54 17.60 7.27
C GLU A 514 6.01 16.15 7.18
#